data_31e1a26bb714ece2e8ef9bd012a0925b
#
_entry.id   31e1a26bb714ece2e8ef9bd012a0925b
#
_cell.length_a   1.000
_cell.length_b   1.000
_cell.length_c   1.000
_cell.angle_alpha   90.00
_cell.angle_beta   90.00
_cell.angle_gamma   90.00
#
_symmetry.space_group_name_H-M   'P 1'
#
loop_
_entity.id
_entity.type
_entity.pdbx_description
1 polymer ?
#
loop_
_entity_poly.entity_id
_entity_poly.type
_entity_poly.pdbx_seq_one_letter_code
_entity_poly.pdbx_strand_id
1 'polypeptide(L)'
;GLGRRLFERAAGWGMERADLAYTYNVAGNQAARALASSLGTEAAGYAYLVYPAYRRLASERPVFPATLAEVHAEMLRVEGPFDLYCDPFLEARMGGHVASWICESGPSRAGCSAWSNRGILGEVVEALPLPLALLGGALRAPGLRRLRVPRVPRAGEELRSWYLFDFFSTDAQAARDLLRTVAAEAMERGVDWLHVPLASGDERLGALRADVPRMFSTIVPYRMIVHEPDAAGPPIRRPYLDVRDF
;
A
#
# COMPACT_ATOMS: atom_id res chain seq x y z
N GLY A 1 -28.30 -1.86 14.75
CA GLY A 1 -27.91 -3.26 14.69
C GLY A 1 -26.65 -3.56 15.49
N LEU A 2 -26.28 -4.83 15.60
CA LEU A 2 -25.11 -5.27 16.39
C LEU A 2 -23.81 -4.61 15.92
N GLY A 3 -23.57 -4.54 14.61
CA GLY A 3 -22.36 -3.93 14.04
C GLY A 3 -22.17 -2.47 14.45
N ARG A 4 -23.25 -1.69 14.47
CA ARG A 4 -23.18 -0.30 14.93
C ARG A 4 -22.78 -0.21 16.42
N ARG A 5 -23.37 -1.03 17.28
CA ARG A 5 -23.04 -1.05 18.72
C ARG A 5 -21.59 -1.44 18.98
N LEU A 6 -21.08 -2.42 18.22
CA LEU A 6 -19.65 -2.83 18.32
C LEU A 6 -18.73 -1.69 17.88
N PHE A 7 -19.07 -1.03 16.78
CA PHE A 7 -18.27 0.08 16.26
C PHE A 7 -18.29 1.28 17.22
N GLU A 8 -19.48 1.69 17.73
CA GLU A 8 -19.62 2.75 18.72
C GLU A 8 -18.79 2.45 19.99
N ARG A 9 -18.81 1.18 20.43
CA ARG A 9 -18.03 0.77 21.60
C ARG A 9 -16.53 0.79 21.33
N ALA A 10 -16.09 0.34 20.16
CA ALA A 10 -14.68 0.36 19.76
C ALA A 10 -14.16 1.81 19.61
N ALA A 11 -14.92 2.68 18.97
CA ALA A 11 -14.59 4.10 18.84
C ALA A 11 -14.52 4.76 20.21
N GLY A 12 -15.52 4.56 21.08
CA GLY A 12 -15.52 5.09 22.45
C GLY A 12 -14.31 4.59 23.26
N TRP A 13 -13.99 3.30 23.18
CA TRP A 13 -12.80 2.74 23.84
C TRP A 13 -11.50 3.35 23.33
N GLY A 14 -11.39 3.60 22.01
CA GLY A 14 -10.24 4.28 21.40
C GLY A 14 -10.11 5.73 21.90
N MET A 15 -11.22 6.47 21.91
CA MET A 15 -11.27 7.87 22.32
C MET A 15 -11.00 8.10 23.81
N GLU A 16 -11.21 7.08 24.67
CA GLU A 16 -10.80 7.13 26.08
C GLU A 16 -9.27 7.07 26.27
N ARG A 17 -8.50 6.68 25.23
CA ARG A 17 -7.06 6.36 25.27
C ARG A 17 -6.21 7.16 24.32
N ALA A 18 -6.84 7.87 23.41
CA ALA A 18 -6.19 8.67 22.38
C ALA A 18 -7.00 9.92 22.08
N ASP A 19 -6.33 10.99 21.72
CA ASP A 19 -6.97 12.25 21.35
C ASP A 19 -7.70 12.15 20.00
N LEU A 20 -7.39 11.12 19.21
CA LEU A 20 -7.95 10.89 17.89
C LEU A 20 -8.00 9.40 17.59
N ALA A 21 -9.10 8.95 16.99
CA ALA A 21 -9.22 7.63 16.38
C ALA A 21 -9.57 7.77 14.91
N TYR A 22 -9.16 6.80 14.08
CA TYR A 22 -9.50 6.81 12.67
C TYR A 22 -9.81 5.40 12.16
N THR A 23 -10.53 5.35 11.04
CA THR A 23 -10.83 4.11 10.33
C THR A 23 -10.62 4.29 8.83
N TYR A 24 -10.12 3.25 8.20
CA TYR A 24 -10.04 3.17 6.76
C TYR A 24 -11.15 2.30 6.20
N ASN A 25 -11.80 2.77 5.16
CA ASN A 25 -12.87 2.03 4.51
C ASN A 25 -12.63 1.98 3.00
N VAL A 26 -12.75 0.79 2.42
CA VAL A 26 -12.80 0.66 0.96
C VAL A 26 -13.94 1.52 0.43
N ALA A 27 -13.65 2.41 -0.51
CA ALA A 27 -14.62 3.40 -0.99
C ALA A 27 -15.91 2.75 -1.55
N GLY A 28 -15.83 1.54 -2.09
CA GLY A 28 -16.97 0.75 -2.56
C GLY A 28 -17.81 0.10 -1.46
N ASN A 29 -17.32 0.01 -0.22
CA ASN A 29 -18.08 -0.55 0.89
C ASN A 29 -18.99 0.50 1.51
N GLN A 30 -20.13 0.74 0.87
CA GLN A 30 -21.11 1.77 1.28
C GLN A 30 -21.64 1.56 2.71
N ALA A 31 -21.86 0.31 3.13
CA ALA A 31 -22.37 0.00 4.45
C ALA A 31 -21.36 0.37 5.56
N ALA A 32 -20.09 0.00 5.40
CA ALA A 32 -19.04 0.35 6.34
C ALA A 32 -18.80 1.87 6.37
N ARG A 33 -18.82 2.53 5.20
CA ARG A 33 -18.70 3.99 5.11
C ARG A 33 -19.83 4.72 5.81
N ALA A 34 -21.08 4.34 5.55
CA ALA A 34 -22.23 4.94 6.20
C ALA A 34 -22.18 4.80 7.73
N LEU A 35 -21.72 3.63 8.21
CA LEU A 35 -21.53 3.40 9.63
C LEU A 35 -20.43 4.31 10.20
N ALA A 36 -19.25 4.33 9.59
CA ALA A 36 -18.13 5.13 10.06
C ALA A 36 -18.44 6.64 9.98
N SER A 37 -19.04 7.12 8.89
CA SER A 37 -19.43 8.54 8.73
C SER A 37 -20.55 8.97 9.67
N SER A 38 -21.28 8.03 10.29
CA SER A 38 -22.26 8.39 11.34
C SER A 38 -21.61 8.75 12.67
N LEU A 39 -20.31 8.49 12.84
CA LEU A 39 -19.56 8.68 14.08
C LEU A 39 -18.27 9.50 13.89
N GLY A 40 -17.97 9.92 12.67
CA GLY A 40 -16.75 10.66 12.35
C GLY A 40 -16.85 11.45 11.07
N THR A 41 -15.79 12.17 10.73
CA THR A 41 -15.68 13.05 9.55
C THR A 41 -14.72 12.45 8.53
N GLU A 42 -15.11 12.46 7.24
CA GLU A 42 -14.21 12.04 6.16
C GLU A 42 -13.09 13.08 6.01
N ALA A 43 -11.84 12.65 6.23
CA ALA A 43 -10.68 13.53 6.22
C ALA A 43 -9.93 13.46 4.88
N ALA A 44 -9.58 12.27 4.41
CA ALA A 44 -8.76 12.10 3.23
C ALA A 44 -9.15 10.87 2.42
N GLY A 45 -8.85 10.91 1.13
CA GLY A 45 -8.94 9.76 0.24
C GLY A 45 -7.57 9.21 -0.11
N TYR A 46 -7.50 7.90 -0.22
CA TYR A 46 -6.31 7.18 -0.64
C TYR A 46 -6.61 6.20 -1.74
N ALA A 47 -5.56 5.76 -2.39
CA ALA A 47 -5.62 4.64 -3.32
C ALA A 47 -4.45 3.71 -3.06
N TYR A 48 -4.72 2.41 -2.98
CA TYR A 48 -3.67 1.42 -3.16
C TYR A 48 -3.57 1.07 -4.64
N LEU A 49 -2.40 1.33 -5.21
CA LEU A 49 -2.04 0.72 -6.47
C LEU A 49 -1.55 -0.69 -6.19
N VAL A 50 -2.34 -1.69 -6.57
CA VAL A 50 -1.91 -3.09 -6.58
C VAL A 50 -1.07 -3.30 -7.82
N TYR A 51 0.23 -3.53 -7.60
CA TYR A 51 1.25 -3.63 -8.64
C TYR A 51 1.84 -5.05 -8.64
N PRO A 52 1.85 -5.77 -9.76
CA PRO A 52 2.36 -7.14 -9.78
C PRO A 52 3.88 -7.18 -9.59
N ALA A 53 4.34 -8.14 -8.82
CA ALA A 53 5.77 -8.43 -8.71
C ALA A 53 6.25 -9.15 -9.98
N TYR A 54 7.01 -8.46 -10.85
CA TYR A 54 7.55 -9.05 -12.06
C TYR A 54 8.77 -8.28 -12.58
N ARG A 55 9.59 -8.95 -13.35
CA ARG A 55 10.77 -8.35 -13.97
C ARG A 55 10.53 -8.12 -15.45
N ARG A 56 9.97 -6.98 -15.81
CA ARG A 56 9.72 -6.64 -17.21
C ARG A 56 10.73 -5.65 -17.78
N LEU A 57 11.06 -4.64 -17.00
CA LEU A 57 11.90 -3.53 -17.46
C LEU A 57 13.07 -3.35 -16.49
N ALA A 58 14.22 -3.02 -17.03
CA ALA A 58 15.33 -2.55 -16.20
C ALA A 58 15.00 -1.16 -15.66
N SER A 59 15.48 -0.86 -14.48
CA SER A 59 15.54 0.51 -13.98
C SER A 59 16.55 1.28 -14.80
N GLU A 60 16.23 2.51 -15.17
CA GLU A 60 17.15 3.42 -15.86
C GLU A 60 18.09 4.11 -14.87
N ARG A 61 17.66 4.22 -13.63
CA ARG A 61 18.39 4.85 -12.53
C ARG A 61 18.82 3.81 -11.50
N PRO A 62 19.95 4.02 -10.83
CA PRO A 62 20.40 3.11 -9.79
C PRO A 62 19.46 3.18 -8.58
N VAL A 63 19.16 2.00 -8.04
CA VAL A 63 18.39 1.83 -6.81
C VAL A 63 19.26 1.05 -5.83
N PHE A 64 19.40 1.58 -4.62
CA PHE A 64 20.29 1.03 -3.60
C PHE A 64 19.50 0.54 -2.40
N PRO A 65 19.94 -0.53 -1.74
CA PRO A 65 19.45 -0.87 -0.41
C PRO A 65 19.71 0.29 0.56
N ALA A 66 18.76 0.54 1.42
CA ALA A 66 18.83 1.56 2.46
C ALA A 66 18.31 1.02 3.80
N THR A 67 18.55 1.74 4.86
CA THR A 67 17.91 1.46 6.16
C THR A 67 16.52 2.08 6.21
N LEU A 68 15.66 1.53 7.07
CA LEU A 68 14.35 2.12 7.34
C LEU A 68 14.46 3.59 7.77
N ALA A 69 15.42 3.89 8.65
CA ALA A 69 15.65 5.25 9.15
C ALA A 69 16.04 6.25 8.04
N GLU A 70 16.87 5.82 7.09
CA GLU A 70 17.28 6.66 5.94
C GLU A 70 16.08 6.94 5.03
N VAL A 71 15.30 5.91 4.67
CA VAL A 71 14.11 6.09 3.84
C VAL A 71 13.10 7.01 4.52
N HIS A 72 12.87 6.81 5.81
CA HIS A 72 11.94 7.62 6.58
C HIS A 72 12.37 9.09 6.66
N ALA A 73 13.64 9.36 6.97
CA ALA A 73 14.18 10.72 7.01
C ALA A 73 14.06 11.42 5.64
N GLU A 74 14.37 10.72 4.56
CA GLU A 74 14.23 11.26 3.21
C GLU A 74 12.76 11.49 2.82
N MET A 75 11.85 10.61 3.22
CA MET A 75 10.43 10.78 3.00
C MET A 75 9.92 12.06 3.68
N LEU A 76 10.26 12.29 4.94
CA LEU A 76 9.90 13.52 5.65
C LEU A 76 10.51 14.78 4.98
N ARG A 77 11.72 14.67 4.45
CA ARG A 77 12.39 15.77 3.74
C ARG A 77 11.70 16.12 2.42
N VAL A 78 11.25 15.12 1.67
CA VAL A 78 10.65 15.29 0.33
C VAL A 78 9.17 15.64 0.42
N GLU A 79 8.41 14.90 1.20
CA GLU A 79 6.95 15.06 1.30
C GLU A 79 6.56 16.14 2.30
N GLY A 80 7.46 16.49 3.25
CA GLY A 80 7.19 17.45 4.32
C GLY A 80 6.39 16.85 5.48
N PRO A 81 5.93 17.69 6.42
CA PRO A 81 5.21 17.23 7.60
C PRO A 81 3.83 16.67 7.24
N PHE A 82 3.41 15.67 7.99
CA PHE A 82 2.08 15.09 7.96
C PHE A 82 1.27 15.59 9.15
N ASP A 83 -0.04 15.77 8.95
CA ASP A 83 -0.97 16.20 10.00
C ASP A 83 -1.24 15.08 11.01
N LEU A 84 -1.18 13.84 10.54
CA LEU A 84 -1.27 12.63 11.34
C LEU A 84 -0.10 11.73 10.98
N TYR A 85 0.64 11.27 11.96
CA TYR A 85 1.88 10.57 11.77
C TYR A 85 2.05 9.44 12.78
N CYS A 86 2.49 8.28 12.31
CA CYS A 86 2.80 7.11 13.11
C CYS A 86 4.32 6.92 13.23
N ASP A 87 4.81 6.50 14.39
CA ASP A 87 6.23 6.18 14.55
C ASP A 87 6.62 4.93 13.76
N PRO A 88 7.47 5.05 12.73
CA PRO A 88 7.86 3.92 11.88
C PRO A 88 8.64 2.85 12.64
N PHE A 89 9.26 3.20 13.77
CA PHE A 89 10.01 2.23 14.57
C PHE A 89 9.13 1.31 15.42
N LEU A 90 7.82 1.57 15.49
CA LEU A 90 6.87 0.65 16.12
C LEU A 90 6.92 -0.72 15.46
N GLU A 91 7.24 -0.78 14.19
CA GLU A 91 7.33 -2.00 13.40
C GLU A 91 8.48 -2.93 13.79
N ALA A 92 9.60 -2.40 14.23
CA ALA A 92 10.69 -3.22 14.75
C ALA A 92 10.22 -4.13 15.91
N ARG A 93 9.13 -3.71 16.58
CA ARG A 93 8.48 -4.49 17.65
C ARG A 93 7.45 -5.50 17.13
N MET A 94 6.87 -5.25 15.94
CA MET A 94 5.82 -6.12 15.38
C MET A 94 6.37 -7.15 14.39
N GLY A 95 7.61 -6.99 13.92
CA GLY A 95 8.20 -7.81 12.86
C GLY A 95 7.59 -7.49 11.49
N GLY A 96 8.10 -8.13 10.45
CA GLY A 96 7.53 -8.01 9.09
C GLY A 96 8.22 -7.01 8.17
N HIS A 97 9.11 -6.13 8.67
CA HIS A 97 9.97 -5.33 7.79
C HIS A 97 10.86 -6.24 6.94
N VAL A 98 10.87 -6.01 5.64
CA VAL A 98 11.55 -6.86 4.68
C VAL A 98 12.85 -6.23 4.20
N ALA A 99 12.77 -5.01 3.67
CA ALA A 99 13.87 -4.23 3.15
C ALA A 99 13.41 -2.80 2.83
N SER A 100 14.38 -1.92 2.59
CA SER A 100 14.15 -0.53 2.21
C SER A 100 15.09 -0.17 1.06
N TRP A 101 14.65 0.75 0.19
CA TRP A 101 15.39 1.15 -0.99
C TRP A 101 15.31 2.66 -1.23
N ILE A 102 16.38 3.21 -1.80
CA ILE A 102 16.43 4.58 -2.31
C ILE A 102 16.93 4.55 -3.76
N CYS A 103 16.24 5.30 -4.60
CA CYS A 103 16.63 5.63 -5.97
C CYS A 103 17.18 7.05 -5.99
N GLU A 104 18.39 7.24 -6.48
CA GLU A 104 19.03 8.55 -6.57
C GLU A 104 19.64 8.77 -7.94
N SER A 105 19.35 9.92 -8.55
CA SER A 105 19.98 10.36 -9.80
C SER A 105 19.93 11.88 -9.91
N GLY A 106 21.01 12.55 -9.53
CA GLY A 106 21.08 14.01 -9.48
C GLY A 106 20.04 14.57 -8.48
N PRO A 107 19.16 15.47 -8.91
CA PRO A 107 18.11 16.03 -8.04
C PRO A 107 16.92 15.06 -7.82
N SER A 108 16.83 14.01 -8.63
CA SER A 108 15.72 13.06 -8.59
C SER A 108 15.93 12.01 -7.52
N ARG A 109 14.94 11.84 -6.66
CA ARG A 109 14.96 10.87 -5.56
C ARG A 109 13.61 10.17 -5.43
N ALA A 110 13.66 8.91 -5.05
CA ALA A 110 12.50 8.14 -4.62
C ALA A 110 12.94 7.11 -3.57
N GLY A 111 12.04 6.71 -2.70
CA GLY A 111 12.33 5.67 -1.73
C GLY A 111 11.06 5.00 -1.23
N CYS A 112 11.24 3.83 -0.66
CA CYS A 112 10.20 3.11 0.04
C CYS A 112 10.78 2.03 0.95
N SER A 113 9.98 1.61 1.90
CA SER A 113 10.20 0.41 2.70
C SER A 113 9.10 -0.61 2.41
N ALA A 114 9.41 -1.89 2.55
CA ALA A 114 8.45 -2.97 2.37
C ALA A 114 8.19 -3.71 3.67
N TRP A 115 6.93 -4.01 3.89
CA TRP A 115 6.43 -4.83 4.98
C TRP A 115 5.69 -6.05 4.42
N SER A 116 5.82 -7.20 5.08
CA SER A 116 5.11 -8.42 4.73
C SER A 116 4.15 -8.78 5.85
N ASN A 117 2.88 -8.98 5.50
CA ASN A 117 1.86 -9.47 6.43
C ASN A 117 1.93 -10.98 6.68
N ARG A 118 2.90 -11.67 6.09
CA ARG A 118 3.04 -13.12 6.18
C ARG A 118 3.18 -13.58 7.63
N GLY A 119 2.27 -14.45 8.05
CA GLY A 119 2.22 -14.95 9.42
C GLY A 119 1.39 -14.08 10.38
N ILE A 120 0.89 -12.92 9.92
CA ILE A 120 -0.01 -12.05 10.70
C ILE A 120 -1.41 -12.12 10.10
N LEU A 121 -1.53 -11.91 8.79
CA LEU A 121 -2.78 -12.00 8.05
C LEU A 121 -2.58 -12.89 6.83
N GLY A 122 -3.40 -13.92 6.69
CA GLY A 122 -3.43 -14.75 5.49
C GLY A 122 -4.48 -14.22 4.51
N GLU A 123 -4.05 -13.75 3.36
CA GLU A 123 -4.95 -13.42 2.26
C GLU A 123 -5.07 -14.64 1.35
N VAL A 124 -6.26 -15.19 1.21
CA VAL A 124 -6.52 -16.35 0.35
C VAL A 124 -7.38 -15.93 -0.83
N VAL A 125 -7.01 -16.37 -2.01
CA VAL A 125 -7.80 -16.15 -3.22
C VAL A 125 -9.02 -17.06 -3.18
N GLU A 126 -10.20 -16.53 -2.95
CA GLU A 126 -11.44 -17.33 -2.98
C GLU A 126 -11.81 -17.73 -4.40
N ALA A 127 -11.79 -16.79 -5.33
CA ALA A 127 -12.10 -17.02 -6.73
C ALA A 127 -11.32 -16.09 -7.66
N LEU A 128 -11.10 -16.51 -8.89
CA LEU A 128 -10.53 -15.69 -9.96
C LEU A 128 -11.56 -15.50 -11.08
N PRO A 129 -11.61 -14.29 -11.67
CA PRO A 129 -12.32 -14.10 -12.92
C PRO A 129 -11.82 -15.11 -13.98
N LEU A 130 -12.73 -15.68 -14.74
CA LEU A 130 -12.42 -16.72 -15.75
C LEU A 130 -11.23 -16.35 -16.66
N PRO A 131 -11.12 -15.12 -17.21
CA PRO A 131 -9.97 -14.76 -18.03
C PRO A 131 -8.63 -14.87 -17.29
N LEU A 132 -8.57 -14.46 -16.01
CA LEU A 132 -7.36 -14.58 -15.21
C LEU A 132 -7.05 -16.03 -14.83
N ALA A 133 -8.06 -16.84 -14.57
CA ALA A 133 -7.88 -18.27 -14.31
C ALA A 133 -7.30 -19.00 -15.53
N LEU A 134 -7.81 -18.73 -16.74
CA LEU A 134 -7.30 -19.28 -17.99
C LEU A 134 -5.88 -18.81 -18.28
N LEU A 135 -5.61 -17.52 -18.11
CA LEU A 135 -4.27 -16.96 -18.27
C LEU A 135 -3.29 -17.60 -17.28
N GLY A 136 -3.66 -17.72 -16.01
CA GLY A 136 -2.85 -18.37 -14.98
C GLY A 136 -2.56 -19.83 -15.31
N GLY A 137 -3.53 -20.54 -15.90
CA GLY A 137 -3.34 -21.88 -16.46
C GLY A 137 -2.30 -21.92 -17.58
N ALA A 138 -2.44 -21.04 -18.55
CA ALA A 138 -1.52 -20.93 -19.70
C ALA A 138 -0.08 -20.58 -19.26
N LEU A 139 0.08 -19.59 -18.36
CA LEU A 139 1.39 -19.15 -17.86
C LEU A 139 2.16 -20.23 -17.07
N ARG A 140 1.48 -21.27 -16.60
CA ARG A 140 2.10 -22.43 -15.93
C ARG A 140 2.65 -23.47 -16.88
N ALA A 141 2.39 -23.37 -18.18
CA ALA A 141 2.95 -24.29 -19.16
C ALA A 141 4.48 -24.30 -19.08
N PRO A 142 5.15 -25.47 -19.16
CA PRO A 142 6.59 -25.59 -18.92
C PRO A 142 7.45 -24.65 -19.77
N GLY A 143 7.05 -24.38 -21.01
CA GLY A 143 7.75 -23.47 -21.92
C GLY A 143 7.62 -21.98 -21.51
N LEU A 144 6.55 -21.61 -20.81
CA LEU A 144 6.28 -20.23 -20.41
C LEU A 144 6.80 -19.87 -19.02
N ARG A 145 7.22 -20.87 -18.21
CA ARG A 145 7.83 -20.65 -16.90
C ARG A 145 9.12 -19.81 -16.95
N ARG A 146 9.79 -19.78 -18.11
CA ARG A 146 10.97 -18.95 -18.34
C ARG A 146 10.64 -17.47 -18.58
N LEU A 147 9.39 -17.19 -18.93
CA LEU A 147 8.92 -15.81 -19.02
C LEU A 147 8.77 -15.28 -17.57
N ARG A 148 9.47 -14.24 -17.27
CA ARG A 148 9.40 -13.56 -15.96
C ARG A 148 8.14 -12.68 -15.90
N VAL A 149 7.00 -13.33 -16.00
CA VAL A 149 5.67 -12.72 -15.94
C VAL A 149 5.06 -12.84 -14.55
N PRO A 150 4.13 -11.97 -14.17
CA PRO A 150 3.46 -12.05 -12.89
C PRO A 150 2.86 -13.43 -12.66
N ARG A 151 3.02 -13.96 -11.46
CA ARG A 151 2.32 -15.16 -11.05
C ARG A 151 0.83 -14.83 -10.90
N VAL A 152 -0.02 -15.65 -11.48
CA VAL A 152 -1.46 -15.64 -11.21
C VAL A 152 -1.76 -16.76 -10.21
N PRO A 153 -2.13 -16.44 -8.96
CA PRO A 153 -2.44 -17.45 -7.94
C PRO A 153 -3.66 -18.27 -8.34
N ARG A 154 -3.91 -19.39 -7.70
CA ARG A 154 -5.15 -20.19 -7.85
C ARG A 154 -6.14 -19.86 -6.75
N ALA A 155 -7.39 -20.21 -6.97
CA ALA A 155 -8.36 -20.28 -5.89
C ALA A 155 -7.84 -21.25 -4.80
N GLY A 156 -7.93 -20.83 -3.54
CA GLY A 156 -7.38 -21.53 -2.38
C GLY A 156 -5.89 -21.30 -2.11
N GLU A 157 -5.16 -20.63 -3.00
CA GLU A 157 -3.77 -20.25 -2.73
C GLU A 157 -3.68 -18.94 -1.93
N GLU A 158 -2.68 -18.88 -1.05
CA GLU A 158 -2.33 -17.67 -0.31
C GLU A 158 -1.69 -16.65 -1.25
N LEU A 159 -2.17 -15.41 -1.17
CA LEU A 159 -1.55 -14.24 -1.79
C LEU A 159 -0.31 -13.83 -0.99
N ARG A 160 0.80 -13.67 -1.69
CA ARG A 160 2.04 -13.19 -1.11
C ARG A 160 2.21 -11.74 -1.50
N SER A 161 1.94 -10.86 -0.55
CA SER A 161 1.98 -9.42 -0.80
C SER A 161 3.06 -8.75 0.04
N TRP A 162 3.68 -7.73 -0.56
CA TRP A 162 4.41 -6.72 0.16
C TRP A 162 3.62 -5.43 0.15
N TYR A 163 3.53 -4.81 1.30
CA TYR A 163 2.95 -3.49 1.48
C TYR A 163 4.07 -2.48 1.57
N LEU A 164 4.08 -1.51 0.66
CA LEU A 164 5.06 -0.44 0.69
C LEU A 164 4.60 0.66 1.64
N PHE A 165 5.53 1.24 2.35
CA PHE A 165 5.32 2.38 3.23
C PHE A 165 6.52 3.33 3.13
N ASP A 166 6.42 4.52 3.69
CA ASP A 166 7.39 5.59 3.48
C ASP A 166 7.69 5.83 1.98
N PHE A 167 6.67 5.60 1.13
CA PHE A 167 6.81 5.78 -0.31
C PHE A 167 6.80 7.27 -0.66
N PHE A 168 7.91 7.73 -1.18
CA PHE A 168 8.08 9.10 -1.65
C PHE A 168 8.76 9.16 -3.01
N SER A 169 8.60 10.28 -3.72
CA SER A 169 9.32 10.54 -4.96
C SER A 169 9.26 12.00 -5.35
N THR A 170 10.37 12.54 -5.83
CA THR A 170 10.45 13.89 -6.38
C THR A 170 9.92 13.99 -7.81
N ASP A 171 9.87 12.88 -8.53
CA ASP A 171 9.34 12.80 -9.90
C ASP A 171 8.82 11.39 -10.24
N ALA A 172 7.97 11.33 -11.26
CA ALA A 172 7.33 10.10 -11.68
C ALA A 172 8.31 9.04 -12.22
N GLN A 173 9.43 9.46 -12.84
CA GLN A 173 10.41 8.52 -13.38
C GLN A 173 11.19 7.84 -12.27
N ALA A 174 11.62 8.59 -11.23
CA ALA A 174 12.26 8.01 -10.06
C ALA A 174 11.35 7.01 -9.34
N ALA A 175 10.05 7.33 -9.21
CA ALA A 175 9.05 6.42 -8.67
C ALA A 175 8.95 5.13 -9.49
N ARG A 176 8.92 5.23 -10.82
CA ARG A 176 8.88 4.06 -11.72
C ARG A 176 10.11 3.19 -11.59
N ASP A 177 11.29 3.79 -11.59
CA ASP A 177 12.55 3.05 -11.49
C ASP A 177 12.67 2.33 -10.14
N LEU A 178 12.27 2.99 -9.07
CA LEU A 178 12.17 2.38 -7.75
C LEU A 178 11.24 1.15 -7.77
N LEU A 179 9.99 1.32 -8.24
CA LEU A 179 9.01 0.22 -8.26
C LEU A 179 9.43 -0.93 -9.17
N ARG A 180 10.07 -0.66 -10.31
CA ARG A 180 10.60 -1.71 -11.19
C ARG A 180 11.64 -2.59 -10.47
N THR A 181 12.54 -1.96 -9.72
CA THR A 181 13.56 -2.67 -8.94
C THR A 181 12.94 -3.45 -7.79
N VAL A 182 12.05 -2.82 -7.01
CA VAL A 182 11.37 -3.47 -5.90
C VAL A 182 10.49 -4.63 -6.38
N ALA A 183 9.77 -4.47 -7.50
CA ALA A 183 8.97 -5.55 -8.09
C ALA A 183 9.81 -6.73 -8.57
N ALA A 184 10.99 -6.46 -9.15
CA ALA A 184 11.91 -7.51 -9.56
C ALA A 184 12.44 -8.31 -8.35
N GLU A 185 12.82 -7.63 -7.28
CA GLU A 185 13.29 -8.26 -6.06
C GLU A 185 12.16 -9.02 -5.34
N ALA A 186 10.97 -8.45 -5.27
CA ALA A 186 9.78 -9.10 -4.72
C ALA A 186 9.48 -10.41 -5.46
N MET A 187 9.55 -10.40 -6.80
CA MET A 187 9.37 -11.60 -7.61
C MET A 187 10.44 -12.68 -7.30
N GLU A 188 11.71 -12.29 -7.13
CA GLU A 188 12.79 -13.21 -6.79
C GLU A 188 12.59 -13.84 -5.40
N ARG A 189 11.95 -13.13 -4.48
CA ARG A 189 11.56 -13.62 -3.15
C ARG A 189 10.20 -14.34 -3.13
N GLY A 190 9.58 -14.53 -4.29
CA GLY A 190 8.33 -15.28 -4.43
C GLY A 190 7.08 -14.51 -3.98
N VAL A 191 7.15 -13.19 -3.99
CA VAL A 191 6.01 -12.29 -3.76
C VAL A 191 5.22 -12.15 -5.05
N ASP A 192 3.91 -12.04 -4.95
CA ASP A 192 3.01 -11.93 -6.10
C ASP A 192 2.63 -10.46 -6.38
N TRP A 193 2.46 -9.66 -5.31
CA TRP A 193 1.93 -8.30 -5.42
C TRP A 193 2.62 -7.30 -4.49
N LEU A 194 2.71 -6.06 -4.97
CA LEU A 194 3.08 -4.89 -4.17
C LEU A 194 1.83 -4.02 -3.99
N HIS A 195 1.59 -3.57 -2.79
CA HIS A 195 0.57 -2.58 -2.47
C HIS A 195 1.26 -1.24 -2.23
N VAL A 196 1.04 -0.29 -3.15
CA VAL A 196 1.67 1.04 -3.12
C VAL A 196 0.64 2.07 -2.65
N PRO A 197 0.80 2.66 -1.46
CA PRO A 197 -0.11 3.68 -0.97
C PRO A 197 0.14 5.00 -1.69
N LEU A 198 -0.92 5.64 -2.15
CA LEU A 198 -0.88 6.93 -2.81
C LEU A 198 -2.07 7.77 -2.34
N ALA A 199 -1.88 9.08 -2.24
CA ALA A 199 -3.01 9.98 -2.01
C ALA A 199 -3.99 9.92 -3.20
N SER A 200 -5.28 10.13 -2.94
CA SER A 200 -6.26 10.25 -4.02
C SER A 200 -5.93 11.46 -4.89
N GLY A 201 -5.79 11.23 -6.20
CA GLY A 201 -5.39 12.28 -7.15
C GLY A 201 -3.87 12.47 -7.29
N ASP A 202 -3.06 11.58 -6.69
CA ASP A 202 -1.61 11.61 -6.87
C ASP A 202 -1.24 11.48 -8.35
N GLU A 203 -0.51 12.45 -8.87
CA GLU A 203 -0.13 12.53 -10.28
C GLU A 203 0.76 11.35 -10.71
N ARG A 204 1.51 10.78 -9.78
CA ARG A 204 2.39 9.62 -10.00
C ARG A 204 1.59 8.37 -10.37
N LEU A 205 0.34 8.25 -9.93
CA LEU A 205 -0.50 7.07 -10.14
C LEU A 205 -0.63 6.69 -11.63
N GLY A 206 -0.81 7.67 -12.50
CA GLY A 206 -0.90 7.46 -13.95
C GLY A 206 0.39 6.89 -14.53
N ALA A 207 1.53 7.44 -14.14
CA ALA A 207 2.84 7.03 -14.61
C ALA A 207 3.21 5.63 -14.12
N LEU A 208 2.98 5.33 -12.85
CA LEU A 208 3.26 4.01 -12.25
C LEU A 208 2.39 2.93 -12.89
N ARG A 209 1.14 3.24 -13.16
CA ARG A 209 0.21 2.29 -13.80
C ARG A 209 0.54 2.02 -15.26
N ALA A 210 1.21 2.95 -15.95
CA ALA A 210 1.56 2.78 -17.36
C ALA A 210 2.56 1.63 -17.61
N ASP A 211 3.35 1.24 -16.62
CA ASP A 211 4.30 0.15 -16.72
C ASP A 211 3.66 -1.24 -16.72
N VAL A 212 2.39 -1.34 -16.30
CA VAL A 212 1.70 -2.60 -16.09
C VAL A 212 0.44 -2.70 -16.94
N PRO A 213 0.21 -3.83 -17.63
CA PRO A 213 -1.07 -4.05 -18.28
C PRO A 213 -2.22 -3.92 -17.29
N ARG A 214 -3.29 -3.23 -17.69
CA ARG A 214 -4.45 -2.92 -16.82
C ARG A 214 -5.09 -4.15 -16.18
N MET A 215 -4.97 -5.31 -16.83
CA MET A 215 -5.48 -6.57 -16.29
C MET A 215 -4.70 -7.11 -15.09
N PHE A 216 -3.46 -6.63 -14.88
CA PHE A 216 -2.60 -7.04 -13.76
C PHE A 216 -2.44 -5.96 -12.69
N SER A 217 -3.06 -4.81 -12.87
CA SER A 217 -3.01 -3.76 -11.86
C SER A 217 -4.42 -3.26 -11.56
N THR A 218 -4.68 -3.04 -10.30
CA THR A 218 -5.93 -2.41 -9.87
C THR A 218 -5.64 -1.27 -8.92
N ILE A 219 -6.59 -0.36 -8.82
CA ILE A 219 -6.57 0.72 -7.85
C ILE A 219 -7.72 0.44 -6.88
N VAL A 220 -7.37 0.30 -5.62
CA VAL A 220 -8.37 0.11 -4.55
C VAL A 220 -8.48 1.43 -3.80
N PRO A 221 -9.56 2.19 -4.01
CA PRO A 221 -9.75 3.45 -3.33
C PRO A 221 -10.23 3.24 -1.89
N TYR A 222 -9.66 3.99 -0.97
CA TYR A 222 -10.02 4.02 0.44
C TYR A 222 -10.44 5.42 0.87
N ARG A 223 -11.19 5.49 1.96
CA ARG A 223 -11.56 6.71 2.65
C ARG A 223 -11.17 6.61 4.11
N MET A 224 -10.47 7.61 4.59
CA MET A 224 -10.17 7.78 5.99
C MET A 224 -11.28 8.55 6.66
N ILE A 225 -11.81 8.04 7.74
CA ILE A 225 -12.79 8.70 8.58
C ILE A 225 -12.17 8.88 9.96
N VAL A 226 -12.12 10.13 10.38
CA VAL A 226 -11.54 10.53 11.65
C VAL A 226 -12.64 10.72 12.67
N HIS A 227 -12.43 10.19 13.84
CA HIS A 227 -13.30 10.32 15.01
C HIS A 227 -12.58 11.18 16.03
N GLU A 228 -13.07 12.40 16.22
CA GLU A 228 -12.58 13.35 17.23
C GLU A 228 -13.67 13.58 18.27
N PRO A 229 -13.30 13.70 19.56
CA PRO A 229 -14.29 13.99 20.61
C PRO A 229 -14.91 15.39 20.46
N ASP A 230 -14.10 16.33 20.02
CA ASP A 230 -14.48 17.72 19.76
C ASP A 230 -14.04 18.10 18.34
N ALA A 231 -14.97 18.41 17.47
CA ALA A 231 -14.72 18.79 16.07
C ALA A 231 -13.96 20.14 15.89
N ALA A 232 -13.22 20.57 16.91
CA ALA A 232 -12.53 21.86 16.97
C ALA A 232 -11.06 21.81 16.49
N GLY A 233 -10.55 20.63 16.15
CA GLY A 233 -9.20 20.47 15.62
C GLY A 233 -9.04 21.00 14.17
N PRO A 234 -7.81 21.36 13.74
CA PRO A 234 -7.57 21.70 12.36
C PRO A 234 -7.87 20.49 11.46
N PRO A 235 -8.44 20.70 10.25
CA PRO A 235 -8.79 19.60 9.37
C PRO A 235 -7.52 18.82 8.97
N ILE A 236 -7.55 17.49 9.13
CA ILE A 236 -6.49 16.60 8.67
C ILE A 236 -6.52 16.56 7.14
N ARG A 237 -5.50 17.14 6.52
CA ARG A 237 -5.40 17.25 5.05
C ARG A 237 -4.37 16.29 4.47
N ARG A 238 -3.32 16.01 5.22
CA ARG A 238 -2.19 15.19 4.81
C ARG A 238 -1.83 14.16 5.89
N PRO A 239 -2.68 13.18 6.14
CA PRO A 239 -2.31 12.11 7.06
C PRO A 239 -1.23 11.22 6.43
N TYR A 240 -0.32 10.76 7.24
CA TYR A 240 0.59 9.69 6.86
C TYR A 240 -0.18 8.37 6.76
N LEU A 241 0.00 7.68 5.66
CA LEU A 241 -0.58 6.36 5.44
C LEU A 241 0.39 5.27 5.85
N ASP A 242 0.11 4.67 6.96
CA ASP A 242 0.79 3.46 7.36
C ASP A 242 -0.06 2.24 6.98
N VAL A 243 0.47 1.41 6.10
CA VAL A 243 -0.20 0.17 5.67
C VAL A 243 -0.29 -0.87 6.78
N ARG A 244 0.43 -0.68 7.87
CA ARG A 244 0.47 -1.56 9.04
C ARG A 244 -0.72 -1.34 9.97
N ASP A 245 -1.45 -0.25 9.77
CA ASP A 245 -2.65 0.10 10.53
C ASP A 245 -3.91 -0.66 10.03
N PHE A 246 -3.76 -1.59 9.08
CA PHE A 246 -4.85 -2.36 8.47
C PHE A 246 -4.99 -3.76 9.03
#